data_649b30a71fa4f1968aee38bff38c02ef
#
_entry.id   649b30a71fa4f1968aee38bff38c02ef
#
_cell.length_a   1.000
_cell.length_b   1.000
_cell.length_c   1.000
_cell.angle_alpha   90.00
_cell.angle_beta   90.00
_cell.angle_gamma   90.00
#
_symmetry.space_group_name_H-M   'P 1'
#
loop_
_entity.id
_entity.type
_entity.pdbx_description
1 polymer ?
#
loop_
_entity_poly.entity_id
_entity_poly.type
_entity_poly.pdbx_seq_one_letter_code
_entity_poly.pdbx_strand_id
1 'polypeptide(L)'
;VTRLAGQASGAMTAPARVLVAGTGLIGTSVALALRERGTEVWLSDADEATARLAADLGAGTVVPDLRDAKGIADVAVLAVPPAAVAATLAHAQDSAVADWYTDVASVKELPVAQARDLGCDLSCYVPGHPLAGRERHGPAAARADLFLGRTWALCPLPETAPDAVAAVTALALACGADPVRADPATHDRWVALVSHAPHVVAAAMAARLAPPEVPPGALALAGQGLRDVTRIAAGDSDLWTQILSANAGPVAEVLAAVAGDLAAAARALANASDVTELLDRGRAGVARIPGKHGGQPRSFTVVQVVIADRSGELARLFDAAGAAGVNIEDVRIEHSPGLPVGVAELSVRPDQAGALLDAMEAGGWRVRR
;
A
#
# COMPACT_ATOMS: atom_id res chain seq x y z
N VAL A 1 8.82 -16.08 0.09
CA VAL A 1 7.92 -15.38 -0.84
C VAL A 1 8.20 -15.88 -2.24
N THR A 2 7.22 -16.52 -2.88
CA THR A 2 7.36 -16.95 -4.28
C THR A 2 6.59 -15.94 -5.15
N ARG A 3 7.28 -15.25 -6.07
CA ARG A 3 6.63 -14.43 -7.10
C ARG A 3 5.95 -15.33 -8.11
N LEU A 4 4.69 -15.08 -8.39
CA LEU A 4 3.89 -15.88 -9.32
C LEU A 4 4.05 -15.45 -10.79
N ALA A 5 4.49 -14.23 -11.05
CA ALA A 5 4.66 -13.70 -12.40
C ALA A 5 5.72 -14.42 -13.26
N GLY A 6 6.67 -15.15 -12.66
CA GLY A 6 7.72 -15.90 -13.37
C GLY A 6 7.35 -17.34 -13.76
N GLN A 7 6.23 -17.88 -13.31
CA GLN A 7 5.82 -19.28 -13.57
C GLN A 7 4.74 -19.40 -14.66
N ALA A 8 4.12 -18.30 -15.09
CA ALA A 8 3.09 -18.29 -16.12
C ALA A 8 3.69 -18.03 -17.50
N SER A 9 4.20 -19.07 -18.19
CA SER A 9 4.69 -18.95 -19.59
C SER A 9 3.56 -18.98 -20.64
N GLY A 10 2.29 -18.92 -20.22
CA GLY A 10 1.13 -18.71 -21.08
C GLY A 10 0.53 -17.33 -20.78
N ALA A 11 0.07 -16.61 -21.80
CA ALA A 11 -0.64 -15.34 -21.61
C ALA A 11 -1.89 -15.59 -20.74
N MET A 12 -1.80 -15.28 -19.44
CA MET A 12 -2.98 -15.32 -18.56
C MET A 12 -3.89 -14.17 -18.97
N THR A 13 -5.06 -14.49 -19.49
CA THR A 13 -6.07 -13.49 -19.86
C THR A 13 -6.78 -12.98 -18.61
N ALA A 14 -7.05 -11.69 -18.58
CA ALA A 14 -7.91 -11.09 -17.55
C ALA A 14 -9.27 -11.82 -17.51
N PRO A 15 -9.92 -11.95 -16.32
CA PRO A 15 -11.29 -12.43 -16.25
C PRO A 15 -12.20 -11.60 -17.16
N ALA A 16 -13.10 -12.27 -17.90
CA ALA A 16 -14.00 -11.56 -18.79
C ALA A 16 -15.09 -10.79 -18.00
N ARG A 17 -15.50 -11.36 -16.86
CA ARG A 17 -16.61 -10.87 -16.04
C ARG A 17 -16.20 -10.88 -14.57
N VAL A 18 -16.36 -9.74 -13.89
CA VAL A 18 -16.01 -9.59 -12.48
C VAL A 18 -17.14 -8.91 -11.73
N LEU A 19 -17.48 -9.44 -10.55
CA LEU A 19 -18.34 -8.76 -9.59
C LEU A 19 -17.47 -8.18 -8.47
N VAL A 20 -17.67 -6.92 -8.11
CA VAL A 20 -17.03 -6.28 -6.97
C VAL A 20 -18.09 -5.98 -5.90
N ALA A 21 -17.98 -6.65 -4.76
CA ALA A 21 -18.79 -6.41 -3.58
C ALA A 21 -18.03 -5.51 -2.60
N GLY A 22 -18.53 -4.31 -2.39
CA GLY A 22 -17.86 -3.20 -1.70
C GLY A 22 -17.20 -2.23 -2.68
N THR A 23 -17.75 -1.03 -2.78
CA THR A 23 -17.34 0.01 -3.76
C THR A 23 -16.62 1.19 -3.09
N GLY A 24 -15.88 0.92 -2.00
CA GLY A 24 -14.94 1.87 -1.41
C GLY A 24 -13.74 2.17 -2.32
N LEU A 25 -12.69 2.75 -1.77
CA LEU A 25 -11.45 3.07 -2.51
C LEU A 25 -10.89 1.87 -3.28
N ILE A 26 -10.69 0.73 -2.59
CA ILE A 26 -10.03 -0.44 -3.18
C ILE A 26 -10.93 -1.11 -4.22
N GLY A 27 -12.19 -1.41 -3.87
CA GLY A 27 -13.11 -2.08 -4.78
C GLY A 27 -13.36 -1.28 -6.06
N THR A 28 -13.59 0.03 -5.94
CA THR A 28 -13.75 0.91 -7.11
C THR A 28 -12.47 1.00 -7.94
N SER A 29 -11.28 1.01 -7.31
CA SER A 29 -10.01 1.00 -8.05
C SER A 29 -9.78 -0.31 -8.81
N VAL A 30 -10.13 -1.47 -8.22
CA VAL A 30 -10.10 -2.78 -8.91
C VAL A 30 -11.03 -2.74 -10.12
N ALA A 31 -12.25 -2.28 -9.92
CA ALA A 31 -13.25 -2.17 -10.96
C ALA A 31 -12.76 -1.28 -12.13
N LEU A 32 -12.25 -0.09 -11.85
CA LEU A 32 -11.70 0.82 -12.86
C LEU A 32 -10.52 0.19 -13.63
N ALA A 33 -9.57 -0.42 -12.92
CA ALA A 33 -8.41 -1.07 -13.54
C ALA A 33 -8.82 -2.20 -14.50
N LEU A 34 -9.79 -3.01 -14.12
CA LEU A 34 -10.31 -4.10 -14.94
C LEU A 34 -11.11 -3.58 -16.15
N ARG A 35 -11.92 -2.52 -15.97
CA ARG A 35 -12.66 -1.87 -17.05
C ARG A 35 -11.74 -1.35 -18.16
N GLU A 36 -10.59 -0.76 -17.80
CA GLU A 36 -9.60 -0.33 -18.79
C GLU A 36 -9.01 -1.50 -19.60
N ARG A 37 -9.13 -2.74 -19.11
CA ARG A 37 -8.71 -3.97 -19.80
C ARG A 37 -9.84 -4.64 -20.58
N GLY A 38 -11.04 -4.05 -20.59
CA GLY A 38 -12.21 -4.58 -21.30
C GLY A 38 -13.01 -5.63 -20.52
N THR A 39 -12.71 -5.84 -19.21
CA THR A 39 -13.52 -6.69 -18.34
C THR A 39 -14.90 -6.08 -18.12
N GLU A 40 -15.94 -6.89 -18.20
CA GLU A 40 -17.28 -6.49 -17.77
C GLU A 40 -17.36 -6.55 -16.25
N VAL A 41 -17.76 -5.43 -15.61
CA VAL A 41 -17.73 -5.30 -14.13
C VAL A 41 -19.10 -4.95 -13.60
N TRP A 42 -19.57 -5.74 -12.62
CA TRP A 42 -20.74 -5.46 -11.79
C TRP A 42 -20.31 -4.99 -10.40
N LEU A 43 -21.10 -4.11 -9.82
CA LEU A 43 -20.85 -3.45 -8.55
C LEU A 43 -22.00 -3.72 -7.59
N SER A 44 -21.69 -4.13 -6.37
CA SER A 44 -22.65 -4.25 -5.27
C SER A 44 -22.06 -3.61 -4.01
N ASP A 45 -22.87 -2.87 -3.26
CA ASP A 45 -22.49 -2.29 -1.98
C ASP A 45 -23.70 -2.26 -1.07
N ALA A 46 -23.48 -2.35 0.24
CA ALA A 46 -24.54 -2.19 1.23
C ALA A 46 -25.12 -0.77 1.23
N ASP A 47 -24.32 0.23 0.86
CA ASP A 47 -24.74 1.59 0.57
C ASP A 47 -24.91 1.79 -0.93
N GLU A 48 -26.17 1.77 -1.38
CA GLU A 48 -26.53 1.93 -2.79
C GLU A 48 -26.01 3.26 -3.37
N ALA A 49 -25.92 4.32 -2.58
CA ALA A 49 -25.40 5.60 -3.04
C ALA A 49 -23.92 5.51 -3.38
N THR A 50 -23.16 4.77 -2.59
CA THR A 50 -21.74 4.49 -2.84
C THR A 50 -21.54 3.65 -4.09
N ALA A 51 -22.38 2.61 -4.31
CA ALA A 51 -22.35 1.81 -5.55
C ALA A 51 -22.67 2.65 -6.79
N ARG A 52 -23.68 3.50 -6.72
CA ARG A 52 -24.06 4.41 -7.83
C ARG A 52 -22.93 5.40 -8.14
N LEU A 53 -22.32 5.99 -7.13
CA LEU A 53 -21.19 6.90 -7.34
C LEU A 53 -20.01 6.18 -8.04
N ALA A 54 -19.70 4.95 -7.66
CA ALA A 54 -18.68 4.16 -8.34
C ALA A 54 -19.05 3.89 -9.81
N ALA A 55 -20.32 3.60 -10.10
CA ALA A 55 -20.82 3.42 -11.47
C ALA A 55 -20.74 4.71 -12.29
N ASP A 56 -21.12 5.85 -11.71
CA ASP A 56 -21.01 7.17 -12.35
C ASP A 56 -19.55 7.54 -12.69
N LEU A 57 -18.59 7.03 -11.91
CA LEU A 57 -17.14 7.15 -12.19
C LEU A 57 -16.66 6.16 -13.27
N GLY A 58 -17.54 5.34 -13.84
CA GLY A 58 -17.23 4.40 -14.92
C GLY A 58 -16.71 3.05 -14.43
N ALA A 59 -16.81 2.73 -13.12
CA ALA A 59 -16.28 1.50 -12.56
C ALA A 59 -17.07 0.24 -12.96
N GLY A 60 -18.35 0.37 -13.34
CA GLY A 60 -19.16 -0.78 -13.75
C GLY A 60 -20.66 -0.52 -13.67
N THR A 61 -21.43 -1.61 -13.67
CA THR A 61 -22.90 -1.59 -13.59
C THR A 61 -23.35 -2.04 -12.20
N VAL A 62 -24.26 -1.33 -11.56
CA VAL A 62 -24.76 -1.67 -10.22
C VAL A 62 -25.71 -2.88 -10.30
N VAL A 63 -25.47 -3.85 -9.42
CA VAL A 63 -26.40 -4.94 -9.09
C VAL A 63 -26.89 -4.68 -7.67
N PRO A 64 -28.18 -4.39 -7.48
CA PRO A 64 -28.70 -4.02 -6.17
C PRO A 64 -28.66 -5.15 -5.14
N ASP A 65 -28.83 -6.40 -5.58
CA ASP A 65 -28.86 -7.58 -4.71
C ASP A 65 -28.05 -8.72 -5.34
N LEU A 66 -27.14 -9.32 -4.56
CA LEU A 66 -26.36 -10.47 -5.02
C LEU A 66 -27.21 -11.69 -5.37
N ARG A 67 -28.43 -11.80 -4.80
CA ARG A 67 -29.38 -12.87 -5.15
C ARG A 67 -29.85 -12.83 -6.60
N ASP A 68 -29.81 -11.65 -7.21
CA ASP A 68 -30.16 -11.45 -8.62
C ASP A 68 -28.95 -11.62 -9.58
N ALA A 69 -27.77 -11.91 -9.00
CA ALA A 69 -26.49 -11.93 -9.69
C ALA A 69 -25.97 -13.35 -10.01
N LYS A 70 -26.83 -14.38 -10.00
CA LYS A 70 -26.40 -15.77 -10.21
C LYS A 70 -25.65 -15.96 -11.54
N GLY A 71 -24.39 -16.47 -11.45
CA GLY A 71 -23.54 -16.77 -12.60
C GLY A 71 -23.13 -15.55 -13.42
N ILE A 72 -23.23 -14.36 -12.83
CA ILE A 72 -22.96 -13.09 -13.54
C ILE A 72 -21.46 -12.88 -13.78
N ALA A 73 -20.59 -13.46 -12.94
CA ALA A 73 -19.16 -13.23 -12.98
C ALA A 73 -18.34 -14.52 -13.01
N ASP A 74 -17.12 -14.42 -13.52
CA ASP A 74 -16.12 -15.48 -13.44
C ASP A 74 -15.38 -15.40 -12.07
N VAL A 75 -15.14 -14.15 -11.58
CA VAL A 75 -14.53 -13.88 -10.29
C VAL A 75 -15.33 -12.84 -9.51
N ALA A 76 -15.57 -13.09 -8.22
CA ALA A 76 -16.10 -12.10 -7.28
C ALA A 76 -15.00 -11.57 -6.37
N VAL A 77 -14.88 -10.24 -6.28
CA VAL A 77 -13.93 -9.53 -5.41
C VAL A 77 -14.68 -8.93 -4.23
N LEU A 78 -14.37 -9.38 -3.03
CA LEU A 78 -14.97 -8.93 -1.77
C LEU A 78 -14.14 -7.77 -1.20
N ALA A 79 -14.53 -6.55 -1.51
CA ALA A 79 -13.82 -5.33 -1.11
C ALA A 79 -14.49 -4.65 0.11
N VAL A 80 -14.81 -5.46 1.10
CA VAL A 80 -15.48 -5.08 2.34
C VAL A 80 -14.50 -5.08 3.53
N PRO A 81 -14.85 -4.46 4.67
CA PRO A 81 -14.03 -4.52 5.88
C PRO A 81 -13.74 -5.97 6.33
N PRO A 82 -12.60 -6.23 7.01
CA PRO A 82 -12.19 -7.59 7.37
C PRO A 82 -13.26 -8.41 8.09
N ALA A 83 -14.01 -7.79 9.00
CA ALA A 83 -15.07 -8.46 9.76
C ALA A 83 -16.30 -8.85 8.90
N ALA A 84 -16.46 -8.27 7.72
CA ALA A 84 -17.59 -8.54 6.83
C ALA A 84 -17.25 -9.56 5.73
N VAL A 85 -15.97 -9.87 5.53
CA VAL A 85 -15.52 -10.73 4.40
C VAL A 85 -16.21 -12.08 4.42
N ALA A 86 -16.20 -12.79 5.56
CA ALA A 86 -16.75 -14.14 5.65
C ALA A 86 -18.27 -14.18 5.39
N ALA A 87 -19.03 -13.24 5.96
CA ALA A 87 -20.47 -13.16 5.73
C ALA A 87 -20.81 -12.79 4.28
N THR A 88 -20.01 -11.88 3.66
CA THR A 88 -20.18 -11.52 2.26
C THR A 88 -19.82 -12.70 1.34
N LEU A 89 -18.78 -13.48 1.68
CA LEU A 89 -18.41 -14.68 0.94
C LEU A 89 -19.53 -15.71 0.99
N ALA A 90 -20.06 -16.02 2.18
CA ALA A 90 -21.17 -16.96 2.34
C ALA A 90 -22.38 -16.53 1.50
N HIS A 91 -22.77 -15.27 1.59
CA HIS A 91 -23.89 -14.73 0.82
C HIS A 91 -23.65 -14.81 -0.71
N ALA A 92 -22.44 -14.49 -1.17
CA ALA A 92 -22.07 -14.56 -2.58
C ALA A 92 -22.06 -16.00 -3.10
N GLN A 93 -21.60 -16.96 -2.29
CA GLN A 93 -21.61 -18.39 -2.61
C GLN A 93 -23.03 -18.96 -2.64
N ASP A 94 -23.85 -18.65 -1.63
CA ASP A 94 -25.26 -19.05 -1.57
C ASP A 94 -26.05 -18.53 -2.79
N SER A 95 -25.70 -17.36 -3.27
CA SER A 95 -26.28 -16.76 -4.49
C SER A 95 -25.62 -17.26 -5.78
N ALA A 96 -24.54 -18.06 -5.69
CA ALA A 96 -23.78 -18.60 -6.81
C ALA A 96 -23.39 -17.51 -7.83
N VAL A 97 -22.89 -16.37 -7.36
CA VAL A 97 -22.63 -15.18 -8.21
C VAL A 97 -21.44 -15.35 -9.13
N ALA A 98 -20.44 -16.17 -8.74
CA ALA A 98 -19.20 -16.38 -9.50
C ALA A 98 -18.68 -17.81 -9.33
N ASP A 99 -17.73 -18.20 -10.21
CA ASP A 99 -17.01 -19.46 -10.09
C ASP A 99 -15.90 -19.38 -9.03
N TRP A 100 -15.21 -18.23 -8.92
CA TRP A 100 -14.09 -17.99 -8.02
C TRP A 100 -14.28 -16.72 -7.18
N TYR A 101 -13.71 -16.74 -5.98
CA TYR A 101 -13.86 -15.65 -5.01
C TYR A 101 -12.50 -15.20 -4.48
N THR A 102 -12.33 -13.92 -4.27
CA THR A 102 -11.19 -13.34 -3.58
C THR A 102 -11.62 -12.15 -2.72
N ASP A 103 -10.86 -11.83 -1.71
CA ASP A 103 -11.03 -10.58 -0.95
C ASP A 103 -9.82 -9.66 -1.10
N VAL A 104 -9.94 -8.46 -0.58
CA VAL A 104 -8.87 -7.45 -0.59
C VAL A 104 -8.56 -6.92 0.82
N ALA A 105 -9.01 -7.60 1.85
CA ALA A 105 -8.81 -7.18 3.23
C ALA A 105 -7.33 -7.23 3.62
N SER A 106 -6.95 -6.39 4.58
CA SER A 106 -5.56 -6.27 5.05
C SER A 106 -5.10 -7.37 6.02
N VAL A 107 -6.00 -8.27 6.42
CA VAL A 107 -5.73 -9.44 7.27
C VAL A 107 -6.33 -10.69 6.66
N LYS A 108 -5.74 -11.86 6.92
CA LYS A 108 -6.13 -13.11 6.26
C LYS A 108 -6.60 -14.20 7.21
N GLU A 109 -5.98 -14.37 8.38
CA GLU A 109 -6.34 -15.47 9.28
C GLU A 109 -7.78 -15.37 9.80
N LEU A 110 -8.18 -14.19 10.28
CA LEU A 110 -9.53 -13.99 10.84
C LEU A 110 -10.64 -14.22 9.80
N PRO A 111 -10.62 -13.59 8.61
CA PRO A 111 -11.63 -13.85 7.58
C PRO A 111 -11.70 -15.32 7.15
N VAL A 112 -10.55 -15.99 7.02
CA VAL A 112 -10.51 -17.43 6.67
C VAL A 112 -11.12 -18.30 7.76
N ALA A 113 -10.80 -18.05 9.03
CA ALA A 113 -11.37 -18.78 10.16
C ALA A 113 -12.90 -18.63 10.19
N GLN A 114 -13.37 -17.38 10.09
CA GLN A 114 -14.80 -17.08 10.07
C GLN A 114 -15.53 -17.69 8.86
N ALA A 115 -14.91 -17.69 7.67
CA ALA A 115 -15.49 -18.32 6.48
C ALA A 115 -15.62 -19.84 6.66
N ARG A 116 -14.63 -20.48 7.31
CA ARG A 116 -14.68 -21.90 7.65
C ARG A 116 -15.80 -22.21 8.65
N ASP A 117 -15.95 -21.35 9.68
CA ASP A 117 -17.01 -21.49 10.69
C ASP A 117 -18.41 -21.33 10.09
N LEU A 118 -18.56 -20.50 9.08
CA LEU A 118 -19.81 -20.33 8.31
C LEU A 118 -20.06 -21.41 7.28
N GLY A 119 -19.13 -22.37 7.10
CA GLY A 119 -19.27 -23.47 6.14
C GLY A 119 -19.09 -23.05 4.67
N CYS A 120 -18.39 -21.92 4.40
CA CYS A 120 -18.09 -21.51 3.05
C CYS A 120 -17.24 -22.56 2.30
N ASP A 121 -17.43 -22.68 0.99
CA ASP A 121 -16.54 -23.47 0.14
C ASP A 121 -15.23 -22.73 -0.08
N LEU A 122 -14.18 -23.19 0.60
CA LEU A 122 -12.85 -22.61 0.50
C LEU A 122 -12.05 -23.12 -0.71
N SER A 123 -12.56 -24.11 -1.43
CA SER A 123 -11.90 -24.60 -2.64
C SER A 123 -11.94 -23.58 -3.78
N CYS A 124 -12.97 -22.75 -3.83
CA CYS A 124 -13.13 -21.67 -4.82
C CYS A 124 -12.73 -20.27 -4.29
N TYR A 125 -12.16 -20.19 -3.08
CA TYR A 125 -11.78 -18.93 -2.44
C TYR A 125 -10.26 -18.77 -2.34
N VAL A 126 -9.73 -17.64 -2.80
CA VAL A 126 -8.33 -17.24 -2.69
C VAL A 126 -8.27 -15.95 -1.88
N PRO A 127 -7.91 -16.01 -0.60
CA PRO A 127 -7.70 -14.79 0.19
C PRO A 127 -6.64 -13.89 -0.43
N GLY A 128 -6.93 -12.59 -0.60
CA GLY A 128 -6.06 -11.63 -1.26
C GLY A 128 -5.86 -10.36 -0.45
N HIS A 129 -4.76 -9.64 -0.71
CA HIS A 129 -4.50 -8.33 -0.12
C HIS A 129 -3.60 -7.50 -1.05
N PRO A 130 -4.14 -6.51 -1.79
CA PRO A 130 -3.35 -5.52 -2.50
C PRO A 130 -2.72 -4.54 -1.50
N LEU A 131 -1.38 -4.47 -1.46
CA LEU A 131 -0.64 -3.56 -0.58
C LEU A 131 -0.61 -2.14 -1.20
N ALA A 132 -1.77 -1.50 -1.33
CA ALA A 132 -1.99 -0.27 -2.07
C ALA A 132 -3.04 0.64 -1.40
N GLY A 133 -2.82 0.99 -0.13
CA GLY A 133 -3.67 1.92 0.62
C GLY A 133 -3.33 3.40 0.36
N ARG A 134 -4.30 4.28 0.65
CA ARG A 134 -4.15 5.74 0.70
C ARG A 134 -4.87 6.26 1.94
N GLU A 135 -4.54 7.49 2.34
CA GLU A 135 -5.17 8.17 3.48
C GLU A 135 -6.61 8.67 3.17
N ARG A 136 -7.05 8.54 1.92
CA ARG A 136 -8.41 8.89 1.47
C ARG A 136 -9.25 7.64 1.32
N HIS A 137 -10.56 7.75 1.49
CA HIS A 137 -11.54 6.68 1.40
C HIS A 137 -12.68 7.02 0.43
N GLY A 138 -13.51 6.00 0.13
CA GLY A 138 -14.65 6.12 -0.77
C GLY A 138 -14.28 6.05 -2.26
N PRO A 139 -15.30 5.92 -3.14
CA PRO A 139 -15.12 5.75 -4.58
C PRO A 139 -14.51 6.99 -5.25
N ALA A 140 -14.76 8.20 -4.73
CA ALA A 140 -14.19 9.44 -5.29
C ALA A 140 -12.64 9.52 -5.18
N ALA A 141 -12.02 8.71 -4.32
CA ALA A 141 -10.58 8.63 -4.19
C ALA A 141 -9.96 7.51 -5.05
N ALA A 142 -10.78 6.70 -5.73
CA ALA A 142 -10.35 5.55 -6.51
C ALA A 142 -9.57 5.95 -7.77
N ARG A 143 -8.68 5.05 -8.20
CA ARG A 143 -7.85 5.23 -9.39
C ARG A 143 -7.58 3.88 -10.05
N ALA A 144 -7.63 3.81 -11.36
CA ALA A 144 -7.33 2.61 -12.14
C ALA A 144 -5.86 2.16 -12.00
N ASP A 145 -4.94 3.10 -11.78
CA ASP A 145 -3.50 2.85 -11.62
C ASP A 145 -3.05 2.59 -10.16
N LEU A 146 -4.00 2.45 -9.21
CA LEU A 146 -3.69 2.32 -7.79
C LEU A 146 -2.75 1.14 -7.49
N PHE A 147 -2.87 0.05 -8.23
CA PHE A 147 -2.14 -1.20 -8.00
C PHE A 147 -0.90 -1.35 -8.87
N LEU A 148 -0.63 -0.41 -9.79
CA LEU A 148 0.46 -0.51 -10.76
C LEU A 148 1.82 -0.66 -10.05
N GLY A 149 2.48 -1.81 -10.28
CA GLY A 149 3.75 -2.17 -9.66
C GLY A 149 3.68 -2.40 -8.14
N ARG A 150 2.47 -2.52 -7.56
CA ARG A 150 2.28 -2.82 -6.13
C ARG A 150 2.19 -4.32 -5.90
N THR A 151 2.70 -4.75 -4.77
CA THR A 151 2.54 -6.14 -4.34
C THR A 151 1.08 -6.45 -4.04
N TRP A 152 0.59 -7.59 -4.55
CA TRP A 152 -0.70 -8.17 -4.17
C TRP A 152 -0.47 -9.54 -3.58
N ALA A 153 -0.63 -9.66 -2.26
CA ALA A 153 -0.51 -10.95 -1.59
C ALA A 153 -1.71 -11.83 -1.94
N LEU A 154 -1.43 -13.07 -2.35
CA LEU A 154 -2.42 -14.12 -2.53
C LEU A 154 -2.10 -15.24 -1.54
N CYS A 155 -3.10 -15.65 -0.76
CA CYS A 155 -2.94 -16.57 0.35
C CYS A 155 -3.78 -17.84 0.15
N PRO A 156 -3.54 -18.63 -0.94
CA PRO A 156 -4.31 -19.84 -1.19
C PRO A 156 -4.17 -20.83 -0.03
N LEU A 157 -5.28 -21.44 0.31
CA LEU A 157 -5.39 -22.45 1.36
C LEU A 157 -5.01 -23.83 0.81
N PRO A 158 -4.75 -24.83 1.65
CA PRO A 158 -4.48 -26.19 1.20
C PRO A 158 -5.59 -26.78 0.31
N GLU A 159 -6.84 -26.42 0.60
CA GLU A 159 -8.04 -26.83 -0.12
C GLU A 159 -8.34 -26.02 -1.39
N THR A 160 -7.69 -24.86 -1.59
CA THR A 160 -7.96 -23.97 -2.73
C THR A 160 -7.57 -24.62 -4.05
N ALA A 161 -8.50 -24.66 -5.01
CA ALA A 161 -8.28 -25.22 -6.34
C ALA A 161 -7.22 -24.42 -7.13
N PRO A 162 -6.34 -25.11 -7.89
CA PRO A 162 -5.34 -24.43 -8.72
C PRO A 162 -5.93 -23.43 -9.72
N ASP A 163 -7.11 -23.74 -10.27
CA ASP A 163 -7.79 -22.86 -11.24
C ASP A 163 -8.27 -21.56 -10.58
N ALA A 164 -8.73 -21.63 -9.31
CA ALA A 164 -9.06 -20.43 -8.53
C ALA A 164 -7.82 -19.55 -8.34
N VAL A 165 -6.68 -20.14 -7.98
CA VAL A 165 -5.41 -19.41 -7.84
C VAL A 165 -5.00 -18.77 -9.16
N ALA A 166 -5.15 -19.49 -10.28
CA ALA A 166 -4.83 -18.97 -11.61
C ALA A 166 -5.73 -17.79 -11.98
N ALA A 167 -7.05 -17.90 -11.77
CA ALA A 167 -8.01 -16.84 -12.07
C ALA A 167 -7.75 -15.57 -11.25
N VAL A 168 -7.51 -15.70 -9.93
CA VAL A 168 -7.23 -14.53 -9.07
C VAL A 168 -5.83 -13.94 -9.34
N THR A 169 -4.85 -14.77 -9.73
CA THR A 169 -3.54 -14.28 -10.17
C THR A 169 -3.70 -13.44 -11.45
N ALA A 170 -4.49 -13.91 -12.42
CA ALA A 170 -4.79 -13.18 -13.65
C ALA A 170 -5.48 -11.84 -13.37
N LEU A 171 -6.42 -11.81 -12.43
CA LEU A 171 -7.08 -10.58 -11.98
C LEU A 171 -6.08 -9.58 -11.39
N ALA A 172 -5.20 -10.00 -10.49
CA ALA A 172 -4.19 -9.14 -9.89
C ALA A 172 -3.22 -8.56 -10.94
N LEU A 173 -2.76 -9.40 -11.89
CA LEU A 173 -1.93 -8.97 -13.02
C LEU A 173 -2.66 -7.99 -13.94
N ALA A 174 -3.97 -8.21 -14.20
CA ALA A 174 -4.79 -7.30 -14.99
C ALA A 174 -4.93 -5.92 -14.32
N CYS A 175 -4.93 -5.86 -12.99
CA CYS A 175 -4.87 -4.60 -12.24
C CYS A 175 -3.46 -3.96 -12.24
N GLY A 176 -2.45 -4.58 -12.87
CA GLY A 176 -1.09 -4.08 -12.92
C GLY A 176 -0.26 -4.36 -11.66
N ALA A 177 -0.74 -5.22 -10.76
CA ALA A 177 -0.06 -5.60 -9.54
C ALA A 177 1.02 -6.69 -9.76
N ASP A 178 1.91 -6.86 -8.77
CA ASP A 178 2.89 -7.96 -8.68
C ASP A 178 2.40 -9.00 -7.66
N PRO A 179 1.77 -10.11 -8.10
CA PRO A 179 1.21 -11.11 -7.19
C PRO A 179 2.30 -11.93 -6.51
N VAL A 180 2.20 -12.05 -5.19
CA VAL A 180 3.11 -12.83 -4.35
C VAL A 180 2.32 -13.84 -3.52
N ARG A 181 2.86 -15.04 -3.32
CA ARG A 181 2.22 -16.10 -2.54
C ARG A 181 2.75 -16.14 -1.10
N ALA A 182 1.82 -16.22 -0.15
CA ALA A 182 2.06 -16.51 1.26
C ALA A 182 0.97 -17.44 1.79
N ASP A 183 1.12 -18.01 2.98
CA ASP A 183 -0.01 -18.56 3.75
C ASP A 183 -0.61 -17.43 4.64
N PRO A 184 -1.88 -17.57 5.08
CA PRO A 184 -2.56 -16.53 5.87
C PRO A 184 -1.79 -16.08 7.12
N ALA A 185 -1.30 -17.03 7.92
CA ALA A 185 -0.60 -16.72 9.17
C ALA A 185 0.74 -16.02 8.93
N THR A 186 1.48 -16.44 7.91
CA THR A 186 2.72 -15.77 7.50
C THR A 186 2.44 -14.37 6.99
N HIS A 187 1.40 -14.20 6.17
CA HIS A 187 0.96 -12.88 5.70
C HIS A 187 0.68 -11.94 6.88
N ASP A 188 -0.13 -12.37 7.85
CA ASP A 188 -0.56 -11.53 8.97
C ASP A 188 0.62 -11.14 9.87
N ARG A 189 1.59 -12.05 10.11
CA ARG A 189 2.86 -11.72 10.79
C ARG A 189 3.68 -10.69 10.01
N TRP A 190 3.75 -10.81 8.68
CA TRP A 190 4.53 -9.87 7.86
C TRP A 190 3.91 -8.48 7.85
N VAL A 191 2.59 -8.37 7.63
CA VAL A 191 1.93 -7.06 7.63
C VAL A 191 1.89 -6.43 9.02
N ALA A 192 1.89 -7.24 10.09
CA ALA A 192 2.08 -6.73 11.44
C ALA A 192 3.40 -5.96 11.57
N LEU A 193 4.48 -6.51 11.02
CA LEU A 193 5.82 -5.90 11.07
C LEU A 193 5.97 -4.68 10.14
N VAL A 194 5.48 -4.77 8.89
CA VAL A 194 5.80 -3.77 7.86
C VAL A 194 4.72 -2.70 7.67
N SER A 195 3.54 -2.88 8.27
CA SER A 195 2.39 -1.99 8.09
C SER A 195 1.67 -1.64 9.40
N HIS A 196 1.19 -2.65 10.14
CA HIS A 196 0.27 -2.41 11.25
C HIS A 196 0.97 -1.80 12.47
N ALA A 197 2.07 -2.40 12.94
CA ALA A 197 2.83 -1.84 14.06
C ALA A 197 3.47 -0.47 13.73
N PRO A 198 4.05 -0.24 12.52
CA PRO A 198 4.48 1.09 12.12
C PRO A 198 3.40 2.16 12.22
N HIS A 199 2.15 1.85 11.85
CA HIS A 199 1.03 2.78 12.00
C HIS A 199 0.77 3.17 13.46
N VAL A 200 0.76 2.19 14.37
CA VAL A 200 0.57 2.43 15.81
C VAL A 200 1.72 3.26 16.39
N VAL A 201 2.97 2.98 15.99
CA VAL A 201 4.14 3.75 16.43
C VAL A 201 4.06 5.20 15.93
N ALA A 202 3.67 5.41 14.67
CA ALA A 202 3.45 6.74 14.11
C ALA A 202 2.34 7.51 14.86
N ALA A 203 1.22 6.84 15.15
CA ALA A 203 0.12 7.41 15.91
C ALA A 203 0.54 7.76 17.35
N ALA A 204 1.30 6.89 18.03
CA ALA A 204 1.83 7.14 19.36
C ALA A 204 2.78 8.36 19.40
N MET A 205 3.61 8.53 18.36
CA MET A 205 4.48 9.70 18.22
C MET A 205 3.66 10.97 17.95
N ALA A 206 2.73 10.92 17.01
CA ALA A 206 1.84 12.04 16.67
C ALA A 206 0.99 12.49 17.87
N ALA A 207 0.51 11.54 18.69
CA ALA A 207 -0.25 11.83 19.89
C ALA A 207 0.52 12.68 20.93
N ARG A 208 1.86 12.71 20.90
CA ARG A 208 2.66 13.60 21.75
C ARG A 208 2.57 15.07 21.35
N LEU A 209 2.06 15.36 20.16
CA LEU A 209 1.88 16.72 19.65
C LEU A 209 0.47 17.27 19.92
N ALA A 210 -0.48 16.42 20.33
CA ALA A 210 -1.88 16.78 20.51
C ALA A 210 -2.20 17.56 21.80
N PRO A 211 -1.49 17.39 22.96
CA PRO A 211 -1.81 18.11 24.16
C PRO A 211 -1.72 19.64 23.99
N PRO A 212 -2.67 20.42 24.54
CA PRO A 212 -2.68 21.88 24.40
C PRO A 212 -1.49 22.57 25.08
N GLU A 213 -0.78 21.87 25.96
CA GLU A 213 0.44 22.32 26.62
C GLU A 213 1.66 22.35 25.68
N VAL A 214 1.58 21.69 24.52
CA VAL A 214 2.67 21.73 23.54
C VAL A 214 2.72 23.17 22.95
N PRO A 215 3.82 23.91 23.19
CA PRO A 215 3.86 25.31 22.79
C PRO A 215 3.92 25.42 21.26
N PRO A 216 3.24 26.42 20.66
CA PRO A 216 3.26 26.65 19.19
C PRO A 216 4.69 26.75 18.64
N GLY A 217 5.64 27.28 19.42
CA GLY A 217 7.06 27.36 19.04
C GLY A 217 7.71 26.00 18.85
N ALA A 218 7.30 24.96 19.61
CA ALA A 218 7.80 23.60 19.40
C ALA A 218 7.31 23.04 18.07
N LEU A 219 6.04 23.30 17.71
CA LEU A 219 5.48 22.86 16.43
C LEU A 219 6.12 23.58 15.23
N ALA A 220 6.54 24.83 15.40
CA ALA A 220 7.27 25.59 14.38
C ALA A 220 8.66 24.98 14.07
N LEU A 221 9.24 24.18 14.97
CA LEU A 221 10.49 23.46 14.76
C LEU A 221 10.28 22.10 14.07
N ALA A 222 9.04 21.72 13.73
CA ALA A 222 8.74 20.46 13.08
C ALA A 222 9.35 20.41 11.68
N GLY A 223 10.45 19.69 11.55
CA GLY A 223 11.13 19.42 10.28
C GLY A 223 10.56 18.21 9.54
N GLN A 224 11.20 17.85 8.42
CA GLN A 224 10.77 16.76 7.54
C GLN A 224 10.76 15.41 8.28
N GLY A 225 11.74 15.12 9.12
CA GLY A 225 11.81 13.85 9.86
C GLY A 225 10.56 13.56 10.70
N LEU A 226 10.03 14.58 11.40
CA LEU A 226 8.79 14.43 12.15
C LEU A 226 7.58 14.18 11.22
N ARG A 227 7.50 14.90 10.09
CA ARG A 227 6.44 14.74 9.10
C ARG A 227 6.45 13.34 8.49
N ASP A 228 7.61 12.81 8.14
CA ASP A 228 7.77 11.48 7.56
C ASP A 228 7.31 10.39 8.53
N VAL A 229 7.72 10.48 9.81
CA VAL A 229 7.34 9.49 10.83
C VAL A 229 5.84 9.54 11.15
N THR A 230 5.23 10.73 11.19
CA THR A 230 3.84 10.89 11.64
C THR A 230 2.81 10.86 10.50
N ARG A 231 3.23 10.95 9.24
CA ARG A 231 2.34 11.05 8.06
C ARG A 231 1.26 9.97 8.02
N ILE A 232 1.63 8.73 8.29
CA ILE A 232 0.70 7.59 8.23
C ILE A 232 -0.31 7.57 9.38
N ALA A 233 -0.10 8.31 10.45
CA ALA A 233 -1.03 8.41 11.59
C ALA A 233 -2.35 9.14 11.26
N ALA A 234 -2.46 9.76 10.07
CA ALA A 234 -3.67 10.47 9.63
C ALA A 234 -4.76 9.53 9.06
N GLY A 235 -4.56 8.20 9.12
CA GLY A 235 -5.54 7.22 8.68
C GLY A 235 -6.82 7.21 9.52
N ASP A 236 -7.90 6.65 8.94
CA ASP A 236 -9.20 6.51 9.60
C ASP A 236 -9.12 5.60 10.82
N SER A 237 -9.49 6.11 11.99
CA SER A 237 -9.35 5.41 13.28
C SER A 237 -10.23 4.17 13.39
N ASP A 238 -11.43 4.19 12.79
CA ASP A 238 -12.38 3.07 12.90
C ASP A 238 -11.89 1.90 12.02
N LEU A 239 -11.44 2.20 10.81
CA LEU A 239 -10.83 1.21 9.93
C LEU A 239 -9.57 0.59 10.56
N TRP A 240 -8.68 1.42 11.09
CA TRP A 240 -7.46 0.93 11.73
C TRP A 240 -7.71 0.12 12.98
N THR A 241 -8.71 0.49 13.79
CA THR A 241 -9.12 -0.31 14.95
C THR A 241 -9.57 -1.71 14.53
N GLN A 242 -10.35 -1.83 13.46
CA GLN A 242 -10.77 -3.13 12.92
C GLN A 242 -9.57 -3.96 12.42
N ILE A 243 -8.66 -3.35 11.67
CA ILE A 243 -7.44 -4.01 11.16
C ILE A 243 -6.57 -4.52 12.31
N LEU A 244 -6.29 -3.66 13.29
CA LEU A 244 -5.43 -3.99 14.42
C LEU A 244 -6.05 -5.07 15.31
N SER A 245 -7.36 -4.99 15.57
CA SER A 245 -8.09 -6.00 16.34
C SER A 245 -8.07 -7.36 15.62
N ALA A 246 -8.21 -7.37 14.31
CA ALA A 246 -8.19 -8.61 13.51
C ALA A 246 -6.79 -9.25 13.41
N ASN A 247 -5.72 -8.51 13.69
CA ASN A 247 -4.33 -9.00 13.71
C ASN A 247 -3.64 -8.76 15.06
N ALA A 248 -4.40 -8.79 16.16
CA ALA A 248 -3.95 -8.30 17.46
C ALA A 248 -2.71 -9.02 18.00
N GLY A 249 -2.64 -10.35 17.89
CA GLY A 249 -1.50 -11.15 18.40
C GLY A 249 -0.18 -10.73 17.76
N PRO A 250 -0.01 -10.90 16.43
CA PRO A 250 1.20 -10.51 15.72
C PRO A 250 1.58 -9.03 15.90
N VAL A 251 0.59 -8.13 15.93
CA VAL A 251 0.85 -6.69 16.14
C VAL A 251 1.37 -6.43 17.55
N ALA A 252 0.77 -7.05 18.57
CA ALA A 252 1.18 -6.90 19.96
C ALA A 252 2.63 -7.37 20.18
N GLU A 253 3.03 -8.46 19.55
CA GLU A 253 4.41 -8.96 19.62
C GLU A 253 5.43 -7.93 19.09
N VAL A 254 5.16 -7.35 17.92
CA VAL A 254 6.05 -6.33 17.32
C VAL A 254 6.08 -5.07 18.20
N LEU A 255 4.91 -4.61 18.68
CA LEU A 255 4.83 -3.43 19.53
C LEU A 255 5.54 -3.63 20.87
N ALA A 256 5.47 -4.82 21.47
CA ALA A 256 6.20 -5.14 22.70
C ALA A 256 7.72 -5.05 22.50
N ALA A 257 8.24 -5.54 21.37
CA ALA A 257 9.65 -5.42 21.03
C ALA A 257 10.08 -3.94 20.85
N VAL A 258 9.30 -3.15 20.10
CA VAL A 258 9.56 -1.71 19.91
C VAL A 258 9.51 -0.96 21.25
N ALA A 259 8.51 -1.25 22.09
CA ALA A 259 8.39 -0.64 23.41
C ALA A 259 9.59 -0.97 24.32
N GLY A 260 10.10 -2.20 24.24
CA GLY A 260 11.30 -2.62 24.93
C GLY A 260 12.54 -1.82 24.50
N ASP A 261 12.76 -1.65 23.21
CA ASP A 261 13.84 -0.85 22.63
C ASP A 261 13.73 0.62 23.07
N LEU A 262 12.55 1.21 23.00
CA LEU A 262 12.31 2.61 23.44
C LEU A 262 12.55 2.79 24.94
N ALA A 263 12.09 1.86 25.78
CA ALA A 263 12.33 1.90 27.20
C ALA A 263 13.82 1.75 27.55
N ALA A 264 14.55 0.90 26.83
CA ALA A 264 15.99 0.75 27.00
C ALA A 264 16.74 2.04 26.61
N ALA A 265 16.39 2.64 25.47
CA ALA A 265 16.96 3.91 25.04
C ALA A 265 16.69 5.05 26.04
N ALA A 266 15.46 5.15 26.55
CA ALA A 266 15.10 6.16 27.55
C ALA A 266 15.94 6.01 28.84
N ARG A 267 16.13 4.78 29.32
CA ARG A 267 16.99 4.52 30.50
C ARG A 267 18.46 4.85 30.23
N ALA A 268 18.97 4.49 29.04
CA ALA A 268 20.36 4.80 28.68
C ALA A 268 20.61 6.31 28.67
N LEU A 269 19.72 7.08 28.02
CA LEU A 269 19.82 8.55 27.95
C LEU A 269 19.70 9.20 29.32
N ALA A 270 18.80 8.72 30.19
CA ALA A 270 18.68 9.23 31.59
C ALA A 270 19.96 9.02 32.41
N ASN A 271 20.77 8.01 32.08
CA ASN A 271 22.05 7.71 32.72
C ASN A 271 23.27 8.23 31.95
N ALA A 272 23.05 9.13 30.97
CA ALA A 272 24.07 9.63 30.04
C ALA A 272 24.87 8.50 29.35
N SER A 273 24.21 7.36 29.09
CA SER A 273 24.80 6.21 28.41
C SER A 273 24.47 6.26 26.90
N ASP A 274 25.19 5.47 26.13
CA ASP A 274 25.17 5.41 24.70
C ASP A 274 23.93 4.66 24.17
N VAL A 275 23.38 5.10 23.05
CA VAL A 275 22.25 4.48 22.29
C VAL A 275 22.68 4.04 20.89
N THR A 276 23.97 4.06 20.59
CA THR A 276 24.53 3.77 19.25
C THR A 276 24.10 2.40 18.72
N GLU A 277 24.03 1.38 19.56
CA GLU A 277 23.62 0.04 19.15
C GLU A 277 22.20 0.04 18.56
N LEU A 278 21.24 0.74 19.17
CA LEU A 278 19.89 0.84 18.65
C LEU A 278 19.87 1.56 17.29
N LEU A 279 20.61 2.67 17.19
CA LEU A 279 20.70 3.45 15.95
C LEU A 279 21.35 2.64 14.81
N ASP A 280 22.38 1.88 15.10
CA ASP A 280 23.04 1.01 14.11
C ASP A 280 22.16 -0.14 13.67
N ARG A 281 21.40 -0.77 14.58
CA ARG A 281 20.38 -1.78 14.23
C ARG A 281 19.29 -1.16 13.34
N GLY A 282 18.85 0.05 13.65
CA GLY A 282 17.89 0.79 12.83
C GLY A 282 18.41 1.04 11.42
N ARG A 283 19.65 1.53 11.29
CA ARG A 283 20.30 1.75 10.00
C ARG A 283 20.43 0.45 9.19
N ALA A 284 20.82 -0.64 9.83
CA ALA A 284 20.89 -1.94 9.19
C ALA A 284 19.51 -2.44 8.74
N GLY A 285 18.44 -2.16 9.51
CA GLY A 285 17.06 -2.46 9.14
C GLY A 285 16.62 -1.71 7.88
N VAL A 286 16.88 -0.41 7.80
CA VAL A 286 16.57 0.41 6.62
C VAL A 286 17.27 -0.12 5.37
N ALA A 287 18.53 -0.54 5.48
CA ALA A 287 19.29 -1.11 4.36
C ALA A 287 18.71 -2.43 3.82
N ARG A 288 17.81 -3.09 4.53
CA ARG A 288 17.10 -4.31 4.08
C ARG A 288 15.81 -4.05 3.34
N ILE A 289 15.30 -2.82 3.37
CA ILE A 289 14.05 -2.48 2.65
C ILE A 289 14.35 -2.46 1.15
N PRO A 290 13.66 -3.29 0.32
CA PRO A 290 13.90 -3.32 -1.11
C PRO A 290 13.66 -1.95 -1.75
N GLY A 291 14.51 -1.58 -2.71
CA GLY A 291 14.29 -0.39 -3.54
C GLY A 291 13.04 -0.48 -4.42
N LYS A 292 12.66 0.61 -5.05
CA LYS A 292 11.45 0.78 -5.89
C LYS A 292 11.20 -0.33 -6.93
N HIS A 293 12.23 -1.02 -7.37
CA HIS A 293 12.14 -2.08 -8.39
C HIS A 293 12.19 -3.49 -7.80
N GLY A 294 11.97 -3.65 -6.48
CA GLY A 294 11.90 -4.96 -5.81
C GLY A 294 13.19 -5.79 -5.85
N GLY A 295 14.31 -5.21 -6.30
CA GLY A 295 15.64 -5.81 -6.32
C GLY A 295 16.40 -5.59 -5.01
N GLN A 296 17.64 -6.11 -4.92
CA GLN A 296 18.52 -5.77 -3.81
C GLN A 296 18.62 -4.25 -3.64
N PRO A 297 18.71 -3.73 -2.39
CA PRO A 297 18.91 -2.32 -2.15
C PRO A 297 20.12 -1.84 -2.97
N ARG A 298 19.88 -0.99 -3.96
CA ARG A 298 20.98 -0.36 -4.70
C ARG A 298 21.38 0.87 -3.90
N SER A 299 22.67 1.06 -3.69
CA SER A 299 23.18 2.33 -3.19
C SER A 299 22.95 3.39 -4.27
N PHE A 300 22.18 4.41 -3.96
CA PHE A 300 22.04 5.60 -4.80
C PHE A 300 22.92 6.72 -4.25
N THR A 301 23.43 7.55 -5.15
CA THR A 301 24.07 8.81 -4.78
C THR A 301 22.99 9.89 -4.80
N VAL A 302 22.87 10.63 -3.71
CA VAL A 302 21.95 11.77 -3.61
C VAL A 302 22.71 13.05 -4.04
N VAL A 303 22.20 13.71 -5.06
CA VAL A 303 22.69 15.02 -5.51
C VAL A 303 21.69 16.06 -5.03
N GLN A 304 22.13 17.00 -4.19
CA GLN A 304 21.32 18.08 -3.68
C GLN A 304 21.44 19.32 -4.56
N VAL A 305 20.31 19.78 -5.08
CA VAL A 305 20.24 20.93 -5.99
C VAL A 305 19.37 22.02 -5.38
N VAL A 306 19.91 23.22 -5.22
CA VAL A 306 19.12 24.37 -4.74
C VAL A 306 18.28 24.88 -5.89
N ILE A 307 16.96 24.87 -5.72
CA ILE A 307 15.98 25.29 -6.73
C ILE A 307 15.22 26.53 -6.27
N ALA A 308 14.83 27.38 -7.21
CA ALA A 308 13.93 28.49 -6.93
C ALA A 308 12.49 27.98 -6.80
N ASP A 309 11.72 28.53 -5.86
CA ASP A 309 10.29 28.24 -5.72
C ASP A 309 9.50 29.07 -6.73
N ARG A 310 9.49 28.61 -7.98
CA ARG A 310 8.76 29.24 -9.10
C ARG A 310 8.26 28.20 -10.09
N SER A 311 7.20 28.56 -10.80
CA SER A 311 6.61 27.71 -11.84
C SER A 311 7.63 27.33 -12.91
N GLY A 312 7.65 26.03 -13.29
CA GLY A 312 8.51 25.46 -14.33
C GLY A 312 9.94 25.09 -13.87
N GLU A 313 10.34 25.43 -12.64
CA GLU A 313 11.72 25.14 -12.19
C GLU A 313 12.02 23.65 -12.11
N LEU A 314 11.06 22.83 -11.61
CA LEU A 314 11.22 21.38 -11.59
C LEU A 314 11.23 20.76 -12.98
N ALA A 315 10.41 21.27 -13.92
CA ALA A 315 10.42 20.79 -15.29
C ALA A 315 11.80 21.02 -15.93
N ARG A 316 12.36 22.23 -15.77
CA ARG A 316 13.70 22.56 -16.25
C ARG A 316 14.80 21.68 -15.64
N LEU A 317 14.66 21.34 -14.34
CA LEU A 317 15.59 20.46 -13.64
C LEU A 317 15.55 19.03 -14.22
N PHE A 318 14.36 18.50 -14.46
CA PHE A 318 14.18 17.16 -15.02
C PHE A 318 14.60 17.08 -16.47
N ASP A 319 14.33 18.10 -17.27
CA ASP A 319 14.77 18.21 -18.65
C ASP A 319 16.32 18.18 -18.75
N ALA A 320 17.00 18.90 -17.86
CA ALA A 320 18.46 18.92 -17.81
C ALA A 320 19.04 17.54 -17.44
N ALA A 321 18.44 16.83 -16.47
CA ALA A 321 18.84 15.48 -16.12
C ALA A 321 18.61 14.51 -17.28
N GLY A 322 17.44 14.61 -17.95
CA GLY A 322 17.10 13.79 -19.12
C GLY A 322 18.05 14.01 -20.29
N ALA A 323 18.39 15.29 -20.58
CA ALA A 323 19.34 15.64 -21.63
C ALA A 323 20.77 15.12 -21.37
N ALA A 324 21.14 14.97 -20.08
CA ALA A 324 22.39 14.34 -19.67
C ALA A 324 22.35 12.80 -19.68
N GLY A 325 21.22 12.18 -20.07
CA GLY A 325 21.04 10.73 -20.08
C GLY A 325 20.97 10.11 -18.68
N VAL A 326 20.65 10.91 -17.65
CA VAL A 326 20.58 10.47 -16.25
C VAL A 326 19.16 10.03 -15.90
N ASN A 327 19.03 8.79 -15.43
CA ASN A 327 17.76 8.30 -14.86
C ASN A 327 17.67 8.70 -13.37
N ILE A 328 16.61 9.43 -13.03
CA ILE A 328 16.33 9.82 -11.63
C ILE A 328 15.51 8.69 -10.97
N GLU A 329 16.07 8.10 -9.95
CA GLU A 329 15.46 6.98 -9.22
C GLU A 329 14.47 7.46 -8.13
N ASP A 330 14.80 8.55 -7.45
CA ASP A 330 13.93 9.20 -6.46
C ASP A 330 14.14 10.69 -6.41
N VAL A 331 13.09 11.42 -6.01
CA VAL A 331 13.13 12.87 -5.84
C VAL A 331 12.50 13.22 -4.50
N ARG A 332 13.21 14.00 -3.71
CA ARG A 332 12.66 14.65 -2.52
C ARG A 332 12.84 16.14 -2.66
N ILE A 333 11.86 16.90 -2.19
CA ILE A 333 11.92 18.37 -2.23
C ILE A 333 11.68 18.87 -0.83
N GLU A 334 12.66 19.62 -0.32
CA GLU A 334 12.54 20.34 0.95
C GLU A 334 12.35 21.82 0.67
N HIS A 335 11.26 22.39 1.18
CA HIS A 335 11.02 23.83 1.13
C HIS A 335 11.60 24.50 2.37
N SER A 336 12.28 25.63 2.18
CA SER A 336 12.75 26.46 3.29
C SER A 336 11.60 27.41 3.70
N PRO A 337 11.01 27.25 4.89
CA PRO A 337 9.91 28.13 5.32
C PRO A 337 10.29 29.61 5.24
N GLY A 338 9.48 30.41 4.55
CA GLY A 338 9.69 31.86 4.41
C GLY A 338 10.76 32.29 3.41
N LEU A 339 11.39 31.35 2.68
CA LEU A 339 12.33 31.66 1.60
C LEU A 339 11.78 31.16 0.25
N PRO A 340 12.01 31.89 -0.85
CA PRO A 340 11.55 31.52 -2.20
C PRO A 340 12.52 30.50 -2.83
N VAL A 341 13.01 29.55 -2.05
CA VAL A 341 13.95 28.51 -2.47
C VAL A 341 13.64 27.18 -1.79
N GLY A 342 13.94 26.09 -2.47
CA GLY A 342 13.92 24.73 -1.95
C GLY A 342 15.20 23.98 -2.30
N VAL A 343 15.35 22.80 -1.76
CA VAL A 343 16.40 21.85 -2.11
C VAL A 343 15.74 20.61 -2.72
N ALA A 344 16.07 20.31 -3.97
CA ALA A 344 15.73 19.04 -4.60
C ALA A 344 16.85 18.04 -4.36
N GLU A 345 16.52 16.92 -3.74
CA GLU A 345 17.40 15.76 -3.58
C GLU A 345 17.08 14.76 -4.70
N LEU A 346 18.02 14.57 -5.61
CA LEU A 346 17.90 13.66 -6.73
C LEU A 346 18.72 12.41 -6.45
N SER A 347 18.05 11.28 -6.26
CA SER A 347 18.71 9.98 -6.11
C SER A 347 18.99 9.38 -7.48
N VAL A 348 20.24 9.11 -7.78
CA VAL A 348 20.67 8.53 -9.06
C VAL A 348 21.64 7.38 -8.82
N ARG A 349 21.89 6.57 -9.84
CA ARG A 349 22.92 5.55 -9.76
C ARG A 349 24.30 6.19 -9.56
N PRO A 350 25.21 5.56 -8.76
CA PRO A 350 26.52 6.13 -8.47
C PRO A 350 27.35 6.47 -9.72
N ASP A 351 27.22 5.66 -10.78
CA ASP A 351 27.89 5.88 -12.06
C ASP A 351 27.34 7.07 -12.87
N GLN A 352 26.14 7.55 -12.57
CA GLN A 352 25.47 8.69 -13.21
C GLN A 352 25.59 10.00 -12.41
N ALA A 353 26.07 9.95 -11.17
CA ALA A 353 26.11 11.11 -10.28
C ALA A 353 27.00 12.25 -10.83
N GLY A 354 28.14 11.91 -11.44
CA GLY A 354 29.03 12.90 -12.07
C GLY A 354 28.35 13.66 -13.22
N ALA A 355 27.72 12.93 -14.14
CA ALA A 355 26.99 13.53 -15.26
C ALA A 355 25.82 14.43 -14.79
N LEU A 356 25.13 14.03 -13.71
CA LEU A 356 24.09 14.86 -13.13
C LEU A 356 24.65 16.15 -12.53
N LEU A 357 25.73 16.06 -11.77
CA LEU A 357 26.39 17.24 -11.18
C LEU A 357 26.77 18.25 -12.25
N ASP A 358 27.45 17.79 -13.31
CA ASP A 358 27.88 18.63 -14.43
C ASP A 358 26.69 19.29 -15.14
N ALA A 359 25.61 18.54 -15.36
CA ALA A 359 24.39 19.05 -16.00
C ALA A 359 23.70 20.13 -15.14
N MET A 360 23.65 19.92 -13.83
CA MET A 360 23.04 20.89 -12.90
C MET A 360 23.87 22.18 -12.83
N GLU A 361 25.19 22.08 -12.72
CA GLU A 361 26.10 23.23 -12.73
C GLU A 361 26.02 24.02 -14.05
N ALA A 362 26.01 23.31 -15.19
CA ALA A 362 25.84 23.91 -16.52
C ALA A 362 24.47 24.61 -16.68
N GLY A 363 23.42 24.08 -16.06
CA GLY A 363 22.08 24.66 -16.01
C GLY A 363 21.95 25.86 -15.07
N GLY A 364 23.02 26.21 -14.36
CA GLY A 364 23.09 27.37 -13.45
C GLY A 364 22.55 27.12 -12.05
N TRP A 365 22.33 25.85 -11.66
CA TRP A 365 21.95 25.52 -10.28
C TRP A 365 23.17 25.41 -9.36
N ARG A 366 22.93 25.73 -8.09
CA ARG A 366 23.91 25.43 -7.03
C ARG A 366 23.69 23.99 -6.57
N VAL A 367 24.75 23.18 -6.64
CA VAL A 367 24.74 21.79 -6.19
C VAL A 367 25.55 21.62 -4.93
N ARG A 368 25.12 20.71 -4.05
CA ARG A 368 25.90 20.22 -2.91
C ARG A 368 26.40 18.83 -3.23
N ARG A 369 27.69 18.63 -3.04
CA ARG A 369 28.37 17.33 -3.16
C ARG A 369 28.30 16.56 -1.85
#